data_f8859c69489431f3d81012aa844ef137
#
_entry.id   f8859c69489431f3d81012aa844ef137
#
_cell.length_a   1.000
_cell.length_b   1.000
_cell.length_c   1.000
_cell.angle_alpha   90.00
_cell.angle_beta   90.00
_cell.angle_gamma   90.00
#
_symmetry.space_group_name_H-M   'P 1'
#
loop_
_entity.id
_entity.type
_entity.pdbx_description
1 polymer ?
#
loop_
_entity_poly.entity_id
_entity_poly.type
_entity_poly.pdbx_seq_one_letter_code
_entity_poly.pdbx_strand_id
1 'polypeptide(L)'
;QGGTFLNDAVLRAFELLTEREVTRPNIAGLMGAFGAALTARMHYEDVADDAHDHDAEVSAGQSADMAGSDDVSAEQDHEVVIDGVHHTASNILSGDDLDNMSMTSERDVCKLCQNHCKLTITTFADGSRYVTGNRCERGGDAKKKRSDRPNLYDYKYKRCFAYRRLTDKKATRGEIGIPRVLNMYENYPFWFTLLTSLGFKVMISGRSSHELFETGIESIASENICYPAKLVHGHIKWLLGKGVKNIFYPCVSYEENLVPNTDNHYNCPVVANYPVVIGANMPELREDGIRYMHPYFNLANHELMVDRIVEEFAWANVSREEAETAVKAAYAEDKIFKNDVQEEGFKALAYMKEHNCRGIVLAGRPYHIDPEVNHGIPETICALGMVVLSEDSICELQPGENLHLSDYLSEGEEDPRKKNANGFRHVGDRKVTVSRMPLRVTNQWAYHSRLYAAAHFVASYPGLELVQLNSFGCGLDAITTDQVAEILADKADVYTLLKIDEVSNLGAAKIRLRSLKAAVEEREANKRRLAAQAQSQSRQQVLPNKQDQPVGPSAAEL
;
A
#
# COMPACT_ATOMS: atom_id res chain seq x y z
N GLN A 1 -31.49 -7.47 4.59
CA GLN A 1 -30.89 -8.78 4.88
C GLN A 1 -29.78 -8.65 5.92
N GLY A 2 -29.38 -9.79 6.54
CA GLY A 2 -28.37 -9.84 7.60
C GLY A 2 -28.95 -9.70 8.99
N GLY A 3 -28.11 -9.93 10.04
CA GLY A 3 -28.53 -9.98 11.44
C GLY A 3 -29.16 -8.69 11.97
N THR A 4 -28.77 -7.54 11.45
CA THR A 4 -29.32 -6.24 11.84
C THR A 4 -30.83 -6.14 11.56
N PHE A 5 -31.32 -6.72 10.46
CA PHE A 5 -32.74 -6.75 10.12
C PHE A 5 -33.57 -7.76 10.91
N LEU A 6 -32.97 -8.54 11.79
CA LEU A 6 -33.72 -9.33 12.77
C LEU A 6 -34.36 -8.44 13.87
N ASN A 7 -33.88 -7.20 14.01
CA ASN A 7 -34.45 -6.22 14.92
C ASN A 7 -35.65 -5.51 14.24
N ASP A 8 -36.84 -5.70 14.80
CA ASP A 8 -38.09 -5.13 14.24
C ASP A 8 -38.10 -3.61 14.25
N ALA A 9 -37.43 -2.97 15.19
CA ALA A 9 -37.33 -1.51 15.24
C ALA A 9 -36.49 -0.96 14.06
N VAL A 10 -35.41 -1.66 13.67
CA VAL A 10 -34.59 -1.30 12.51
C VAL A 10 -35.39 -1.49 11.22
N LEU A 11 -36.13 -2.61 11.11
CA LEU A 11 -36.98 -2.88 9.96
C LEU A 11 -38.01 -1.74 9.79
N ARG A 12 -38.71 -1.40 10.90
CA ARG A 12 -39.74 -0.34 10.88
C ARG A 12 -39.16 1.05 10.57
N ALA A 13 -38.00 1.37 11.12
CA ALA A 13 -37.34 2.64 10.81
C ALA A 13 -36.96 2.73 9.33
N PHE A 14 -36.54 1.63 8.73
CA PHE A 14 -36.19 1.59 7.31
C PHE A 14 -37.43 1.73 6.42
N GLU A 15 -38.56 1.09 6.75
CA GLU A 15 -39.84 1.27 6.06
C GLU A 15 -40.29 2.72 6.08
N LEU A 16 -40.20 3.37 7.24
CA LEU A 16 -40.59 4.77 7.40
C LEU A 16 -39.69 5.73 6.59
N LEU A 17 -38.40 5.44 6.53
CA LEU A 17 -37.46 6.27 5.77
C LEU A 17 -37.59 6.09 4.26
N THR A 18 -37.92 4.89 3.81
CA THR A 18 -38.01 4.59 2.36
C THR A 18 -39.42 4.73 1.81
N GLU A 19 -40.41 4.91 2.70
CA GLU A 19 -41.84 4.91 2.37
C GLU A 19 -42.28 3.65 1.59
N ARG A 20 -41.66 2.52 1.88
CA ARG A 20 -41.91 1.23 1.22
C ARG A 20 -42.09 0.12 2.24
N GLU A 21 -42.96 -0.83 1.91
CA GLU A 21 -43.03 -2.09 2.65
C GLU A 21 -41.77 -2.89 2.44
N VAL A 22 -41.19 -3.41 3.53
CA VAL A 22 -39.94 -4.16 3.50
C VAL A 22 -40.18 -5.60 3.88
N THR A 23 -39.90 -6.51 2.94
CA THR A 23 -40.00 -7.95 3.18
C THR A 23 -38.74 -8.47 3.83
N ARG A 24 -38.88 -9.09 4.98
CA ARG A 24 -37.81 -9.81 5.68
C ARG A 24 -38.12 -11.30 5.65
N PRO A 25 -37.33 -12.13 4.91
CA PRO A 25 -37.52 -13.57 4.95
C PRO A 25 -37.09 -14.12 6.32
N ASN A 26 -37.68 -15.23 6.73
CA ASN A 26 -37.34 -15.92 7.98
C ASN A 26 -35.86 -16.38 8.03
N ILE A 27 -35.18 -16.48 6.89
CA ILE A 27 -33.75 -16.81 6.75
C ILE A 27 -32.89 -15.56 6.55
N ALA A 28 -33.33 -14.38 6.97
CA ALA A 28 -32.62 -13.11 6.72
C ALA A 28 -31.14 -13.13 7.12
N GLY A 29 -30.76 -13.85 8.16
CA GLY A 29 -29.37 -14.04 8.58
C GLY A 29 -28.51 -14.86 7.61
N LEU A 30 -29.12 -15.69 6.77
CA LEU A 30 -28.46 -16.58 5.81
C LEU A 30 -28.49 -16.03 4.37
N MET A 31 -29.11 -14.87 4.13
CA MET A 31 -29.27 -14.30 2.79
C MET A 31 -27.95 -14.00 2.10
N GLY A 32 -26.89 -13.70 2.86
CA GLY A 32 -25.53 -13.54 2.31
C GLY A 32 -24.96 -14.85 1.75
N ALA A 33 -25.14 -15.95 2.48
CA ALA A 33 -24.73 -17.28 2.02
C ALA A 33 -25.56 -17.74 0.81
N PHE A 34 -26.86 -17.47 0.81
CA PHE A 34 -27.73 -17.76 -0.32
C PHE A 34 -27.33 -16.96 -1.57
N GLY A 35 -27.03 -15.67 -1.41
CA GLY A 35 -26.54 -14.83 -2.50
C GLY A 35 -25.20 -15.32 -3.06
N ALA A 36 -24.28 -15.71 -2.19
CA ALA A 36 -23.00 -16.29 -2.60
C ALA A 36 -23.18 -17.60 -3.40
N ALA A 37 -24.10 -18.47 -2.97
CA ALA A 37 -24.42 -19.71 -3.69
C ALA A 37 -25.03 -19.42 -5.08
N LEU A 38 -25.92 -18.43 -5.19
CA LEU A 38 -26.47 -18.02 -6.49
C LEU A 38 -25.39 -17.44 -7.42
N THR A 39 -24.49 -16.62 -6.88
CA THR A 39 -23.37 -16.08 -7.67
C THR A 39 -22.44 -17.20 -8.14
N ALA A 40 -22.10 -18.14 -7.28
CA ALA A 40 -21.30 -19.30 -7.64
C ALA A 40 -21.97 -20.14 -8.75
N ARG A 41 -23.30 -20.33 -8.66
CA ARG A 41 -24.06 -21.03 -9.69
C ARG A 41 -24.02 -20.28 -11.05
N MET A 42 -24.23 -18.97 -11.04
CA MET A 42 -24.15 -18.15 -12.26
C MET A 42 -22.77 -18.25 -12.91
N HIS A 43 -21.69 -18.13 -12.14
CA HIS A 43 -20.33 -18.29 -12.65
C HIS A 43 -20.09 -19.69 -13.23
N TYR A 44 -20.66 -20.71 -12.62
CA TYR A 44 -20.56 -22.08 -13.10
C TYR A 44 -21.31 -22.26 -14.44
N GLU A 45 -22.54 -21.74 -14.55
CA GLU A 45 -23.35 -21.79 -15.76
C GLU A 45 -22.68 -21.00 -16.90
N ASP A 46 -22.12 -19.79 -16.64
CA ASP A 46 -21.38 -19.00 -17.62
C ASP A 46 -20.14 -19.72 -18.16
N VAL A 47 -19.40 -20.44 -17.32
CA VAL A 47 -18.22 -21.21 -17.73
C VAL A 47 -18.62 -22.44 -18.55
N ALA A 48 -19.76 -23.06 -18.23
CA ALA A 48 -20.27 -24.20 -18.97
C ALA A 48 -20.76 -23.81 -20.40
N ASP A 49 -21.39 -22.64 -20.54
CA ASP A 49 -21.83 -22.12 -21.84
C ASP A 49 -20.64 -21.73 -22.75
N ASP A 50 -19.58 -21.12 -22.17
CA ASP A 50 -18.35 -20.79 -22.89
C ASP A 50 -17.59 -22.07 -23.38
N ALA A 51 -17.65 -23.17 -22.62
CA ALA A 51 -17.05 -24.44 -23.00
C ALA A 51 -17.79 -25.10 -24.19
N HIS A 52 -19.12 -24.99 -24.25
CA HIS A 52 -19.90 -25.51 -25.37
C HIS A 52 -19.67 -24.77 -26.69
N ASP A 53 -19.37 -23.48 -26.68
CA ASP A 53 -19.03 -22.72 -27.89
C ASP A 53 -17.62 -23.04 -28.42
N HIS A 54 -16.70 -23.47 -27.57
CA HIS A 54 -15.32 -23.82 -27.96
C HIS A 54 -15.22 -25.22 -28.60
N ASP A 55 -16.04 -26.18 -28.17
CA ASP A 55 -16.00 -27.56 -28.74
C ASP A 55 -16.58 -27.65 -30.16
N ALA A 56 -17.30 -26.64 -30.61
CA ALA A 56 -17.80 -26.58 -32.01
C ALA A 56 -16.71 -26.18 -33.02
N GLU A 57 -15.60 -25.56 -32.60
CA GLU A 57 -14.52 -25.10 -33.49
C GLU A 57 -13.26 -26.02 -33.52
N VAL A 58 -13.10 -26.95 -32.59
CA VAL A 58 -11.86 -27.77 -32.42
C VAL A 58 -11.92 -29.15 -33.12
N SER A 59 -12.99 -29.50 -33.81
CA SER A 59 -13.05 -30.81 -34.55
C SER A 59 -12.27 -30.86 -35.87
N ALA A 60 -11.37 -29.92 -36.15
CA ALA A 60 -10.52 -29.96 -37.34
C ALA A 60 -9.09 -29.51 -37.05
N GLY A 61 -8.17 -30.42 -36.71
CA GLY A 61 -6.74 -30.13 -36.82
C GLY A 61 -5.81 -30.75 -35.76
N GLN A 62 -5.46 -31.98 -35.99
CA GLN A 62 -4.15 -32.63 -35.81
C GLN A 62 -3.23 -32.34 -34.62
N SER A 63 -2.89 -33.44 -33.96
CA SER A 63 -1.76 -33.80 -33.11
C SER A 63 -0.38 -33.28 -33.53
N ALA A 64 0.45 -32.84 -32.60
CA ALA A 64 1.92 -33.07 -32.61
C ALA A 64 2.51 -32.93 -31.20
N ASP A 65 3.27 -33.97 -30.83
CA ASP A 65 4.11 -34.11 -29.65
C ASP A 65 5.09 -32.94 -29.42
N MET A 66 5.38 -32.63 -28.16
CA MET A 66 6.76 -32.51 -27.66
C MET A 66 6.80 -32.52 -26.14
N ALA A 67 7.59 -33.43 -25.63
CA ALA A 67 7.97 -33.54 -24.20
C ALA A 67 9.03 -32.49 -23.80
N GLY A 68 8.98 -32.05 -22.56
CA GLY A 68 10.04 -31.25 -21.96
C GLY A 68 9.73 -30.89 -20.48
N SER A 69 10.37 -31.60 -19.57
CA SER A 69 10.38 -31.48 -18.14
C SER A 69 10.67 -30.06 -17.64
N ASP A 70 10.00 -29.57 -16.57
CA ASP A 70 10.66 -29.31 -15.30
C ASP A 70 9.66 -28.86 -14.23
N ASP A 71 9.87 -29.40 -13.07
CA ASP A 71 9.28 -29.35 -11.76
C ASP A 71 8.86 -27.94 -11.28
N VAL A 72 7.57 -27.69 -11.19
CA VAL A 72 6.98 -26.73 -10.27
C VAL A 72 5.77 -27.43 -9.65
N SER A 73 5.80 -27.68 -8.35
CA SER A 73 4.68 -28.22 -7.59
C SER A 73 3.46 -27.29 -7.70
N ALA A 74 2.71 -27.44 -8.77
CA ALA A 74 1.37 -26.92 -8.93
C ALA A 74 0.45 -27.76 -8.05
N GLU A 75 -0.40 -27.12 -7.26
CA GLU A 75 -1.59 -27.75 -6.74
C GLU A 75 -2.28 -28.46 -7.89
N GLN A 76 -2.42 -29.76 -7.78
CA GLN A 76 -3.09 -30.56 -8.82
C GLN A 76 -4.57 -30.19 -8.77
N ASP A 77 -4.99 -29.34 -9.69
CA ASP A 77 -6.40 -29.20 -10.03
C ASP A 77 -6.87 -30.56 -10.56
N HIS A 78 -7.63 -31.29 -9.73
CA HIS A 78 -8.27 -32.52 -10.18
C HIS A 78 -9.42 -32.14 -11.10
N GLU A 79 -9.18 -32.25 -12.39
CA GLU A 79 -10.22 -32.12 -13.40
C GLU A 79 -11.14 -33.35 -13.39
N VAL A 80 -12.44 -33.13 -13.27
CA VAL A 80 -13.48 -34.17 -13.38
C VAL A 80 -14.28 -33.91 -14.65
N VAL A 81 -14.39 -34.89 -15.50
CA VAL A 81 -15.19 -34.81 -16.74
C VAL A 81 -16.60 -35.36 -16.47
N ILE A 82 -17.62 -34.51 -16.52
CA ILE A 82 -19.03 -34.86 -16.39
C ILE A 82 -19.71 -34.47 -17.69
N ASP A 83 -20.35 -35.42 -18.37
CA ASP A 83 -21.05 -35.23 -19.65
C ASP A 83 -20.19 -34.59 -20.76
N GLY A 84 -18.88 -34.83 -20.75
CA GLY A 84 -17.95 -34.31 -21.76
C GLY A 84 -17.42 -32.90 -21.46
N VAL A 85 -17.82 -32.29 -20.32
CA VAL A 85 -17.36 -30.98 -19.87
C VAL A 85 -16.31 -31.15 -18.79
N HIS A 86 -15.18 -30.43 -18.91
CA HIS A 86 -14.13 -30.41 -17.91
C HIS A 86 -14.53 -29.48 -16.75
N HIS A 87 -14.68 -30.05 -15.56
CA HIS A 87 -14.98 -29.30 -14.34
C HIS A 87 -13.80 -29.39 -13.38
N THR A 88 -13.48 -28.29 -12.73
CA THR A 88 -12.57 -28.31 -11.59
C THR A 88 -13.24 -29.06 -10.43
N ALA A 89 -12.58 -30.10 -9.90
CA ALA A 89 -13.14 -30.87 -8.81
C ALA A 89 -13.42 -29.95 -7.61
N SER A 90 -14.59 -30.13 -7.00
CA SER A 90 -14.95 -29.41 -5.77
C SER A 90 -14.02 -29.81 -4.64
N ASN A 91 -13.50 -28.82 -3.89
CA ASN A 91 -12.75 -29.06 -2.64
C ASN A 91 -13.67 -29.38 -1.45
N ILE A 92 -14.97 -29.53 -1.68
CA ILE A 92 -15.92 -29.95 -0.66
C ILE A 92 -15.72 -31.46 -0.44
N LEU A 93 -15.44 -31.84 0.81
CA LEU A 93 -15.27 -33.21 1.19
C LEU A 93 -16.55 -34.01 0.92
N SER A 94 -16.41 -35.21 0.37
CA SER A 94 -17.52 -36.15 0.23
C SER A 94 -18.01 -36.65 1.61
N GLY A 95 -19.17 -37.34 1.65
CA GLY A 95 -19.66 -37.94 2.89
C GLY A 95 -18.65 -38.94 3.47
N ASP A 96 -18.05 -39.77 2.62
CA ASP A 96 -17.04 -40.76 3.01
C ASP A 96 -15.75 -40.08 3.52
N ASP A 97 -15.33 -38.98 2.92
CA ASP A 97 -14.17 -38.20 3.40
C ASP A 97 -14.44 -37.55 4.75
N LEU A 98 -15.68 -37.08 4.98
CA LEU A 98 -16.10 -36.53 6.27
C LEU A 98 -16.14 -37.62 7.38
N ASP A 99 -16.62 -38.80 7.06
CA ASP A 99 -16.67 -39.92 8.00
C ASP A 99 -15.28 -40.46 8.38
N ASN A 100 -14.32 -40.35 7.44
CA ASN A 100 -12.93 -40.76 7.65
C ASN A 100 -12.02 -39.59 8.13
N MET A 101 -12.56 -38.39 8.26
CA MET A 101 -11.77 -37.21 8.67
C MET A 101 -11.30 -37.33 10.10
N SER A 102 -10.00 -37.33 10.32
CA SER A 102 -9.40 -37.25 11.65
C SER A 102 -8.77 -35.90 11.89
N MET A 103 -8.97 -35.36 13.08
CA MET A 103 -8.35 -34.08 13.48
C MET A 103 -7.93 -34.16 14.95
N THR A 104 -6.85 -33.46 15.26
CA THR A 104 -6.39 -33.25 16.64
C THR A 104 -6.46 -31.76 16.96
N SER A 105 -6.90 -31.43 18.18
CA SER A 105 -6.98 -30.04 18.62
C SER A 105 -6.11 -29.85 19.87
N GLU A 106 -5.20 -28.86 19.77
CA GLU A 106 -4.34 -28.48 20.89
C GLU A 106 -4.67 -27.03 21.32
N ARG A 107 -4.49 -26.74 22.59
CA ARG A 107 -4.63 -25.39 23.14
C ARG A 107 -3.25 -24.82 23.41
N ASP A 108 -3.01 -23.59 22.93
CA ASP A 108 -1.77 -22.85 23.17
C ASP A 108 -2.09 -21.40 23.53
N VAL A 109 -1.09 -20.67 23.99
CA VAL A 109 -1.19 -19.24 24.29
C VAL A 109 -0.22 -18.49 23.38
N CYS A 110 -0.76 -17.58 22.58
CA CYS A 110 0.07 -16.71 21.73
C CYS A 110 1.00 -15.86 22.61
N LYS A 111 2.31 -15.94 22.32
CA LYS A 111 3.36 -15.19 23.04
C LYS A 111 3.88 -13.98 22.26
N LEU A 112 3.18 -13.57 21.19
CA LEU A 112 3.65 -12.52 20.28
C LEU A 112 3.33 -11.10 20.73
N CYS A 113 2.42 -10.93 21.71
CA CYS A 113 2.08 -9.66 22.34
C CYS A 113 1.42 -9.89 23.70
N GLN A 114 1.14 -8.83 24.45
CA GLN A 114 0.53 -8.92 25.80
C GLN A 114 -0.90 -9.43 25.80
N ASN A 115 -1.59 -9.49 24.67
CA ASN A 115 -2.94 -10.05 24.61
C ASN A 115 -3.02 -11.54 24.97
N HIS A 116 -1.89 -12.26 24.92
CA HIS A 116 -1.80 -13.67 25.28
C HIS A 116 -3.02 -14.48 24.84
N CYS A 117 -3.42 -14.34 23.55
CA CYS A 117 -4.61 -14.97 23.00
C CYS A 117 -4.57 -16.47 23.25
N LYS A 118 -5.67 -17.02 23.76
CA LYS A 118 -5.85 -18.47 23.90
C LYS A 118 -6.16 -19.04 22.52
N LEU A 119 -5.21 -19.76 21.95
CA LEU A 119 -5.31 -20.37 20.63
C LEU A 119 -5.84 -21.78 20.74
N THR A 120 -6.66 -22.18 19.78
CA THR A 120 -6.98 -23.57 19.49
C THR A 120 -6.38 -23.89 18.13
N ILE A 121 -5.46 -24.84 18.11
CA ILE A 121 -4.76 -25.28 16.89
C ILE A 121 -5.34 -26.64 16.53
N THR A 122 -6.05 -26.70 15.42
CA THR A 122 -6.58 -27.94 14.86
C THR A 122 -5.66 -28.42 13.74
N THR A 123 -5.18 -29.64 13.84
CA THR A 123 -4.36 -30.28 12.80
C THR A 123 -5.17 -31.40 12.18
N PHE A 124 -5.32 -31.39 10.86
CA PHE A 124 -6.04 -32.39 10.09
C PHE A 124 -5.13 -33.55 9.66
N ALA A 125 -5.71 -34.62 9.17
CA ALA A 125 -4.99 -35.83 8.75
C ALA A 125 -3.95 -35.57 7.64
N ASP A 126 -4.19 -34.59 6.76
CA ASP A 126 -3.29 -34.13 5.69
C ASP A 126 -2.12 -33.27 6.20
N GLY A 127 -2.06 -33.02 7.52
CA GLY A 127 -1.05 -32.16 8.14
C GLY A 127 -1.39 -30.66 8.05
N SER A 128 -2.49 -30.28 7.43
CA SER A 128 -2.94 -28.88 7.41
C SER A 128 -3.33 -28.42 8.83
N ARG A 129 -3.10 -27.15 9.13
CA ARG A 129 -3.34 -26.57 10.45
C ARG A 129 -4.28 -25.38 10.36
N TYR A 130 -5.27 -25.38 11.22
CA TYR A 130 -6.20 -24.27 11.39
C TYR A 130 -6.11 -23.71 12.80
N VAL A 131 -5.89 -22.40 12.93
CA VAL A 131 -5.74 -21.74 14.23
C VAL A 131 -6.91 -20.80 14.47
N THR A 132 -7.55 -20.94 15.62
CA THR A 132 -8.65 -20.07 16.08
C THR A 132 -8.33 -19.46 17.44
N GLY A 133 -9.11 -18.44 17.85
CA GLY A 133 -8.91 -17.73 19.12
C GLY A 133 -7.88 -16.61 19.04
N ASN A 134 -7.19 -16.46 17.91
CA ASN A 134 -6.29 -15.34 17.66
C ASN A 134 -7.07 -14.04 17.42
N ARG A 135 -6.64 -12.95 18.07
CA ARG A 135 -7.19 -11.61 17.84
C ARG A 135 -6.53 -10.88 16.69
N CYS A 136 -5.41 -11.39 16.19
CA CYS A 136 -4.70 -10.86 15.02
C CYS A 136 -4.06 -12.02 14.23
N GLU A 137 -3.69 -11.77 13.00
CA GLU A 137 -3.10 -12.75 12.09
C GLU A 137 -1.73 -13.30 12.55
N ARG A 138 -1.02 -12.57 13.43
CA ARG A 138 0.27 -13.02 13.97
C ARG A 138 0.15 -14.34 14.74
N GLY A 139 -1.00 -14.56 15.38
CA GLY A 139 -1.26 -15.79 16.13
C GLY A 139 -1.77 -16.94 15.27
N GLY A 140 -2.21 -16.68 14.05
CA GLY A 140 -2.84 -17.67 13.18
C GLY A 140 -1.88 -18.48 12.29
N ASP A 141 -0.70 -17.95 11.96
CA ASP A 141 0.20 -18.55 10.96
C ASP A 141 1.66 -18.56 11.41
N ALA A 142 2.16 -19.73 11.76
CA ALA A 142 3.57 -19.90 12.18
C ALA A 142 4.60 -19.85 11.03
N LYS A 143 4.19 -19.97 9.76
CA LYS A 143 5.10 -19.97 8.60
C LYS A 143 4.43 -19.36 7.37
N LYS A 144 4.33 -18.02 7.31
CA LYS A 144 4.08 -17.37 6.03
C LYS A 144 5.31 -17.54 5.15
N LYS A 145 5.20 -18.25 4.02
CA LYS A 145 6.18 -18.14 2.94
C LYS A 145 6.23 -16.66 2.55
N ARG A 146 7.39 -16.03 2.68
CA ARG A 146 7.61 -14.66 2.21
C ARG A 146 7.39 -14.68 0.69
N SER A 147 6.52 -13.83 0.19
CA SER A 147 6.37 -13.65 -1.23
C SER A 147 7.62 -12.94 -1.77
N ASP A 148 8.13 -13.38 -2.92
CA ASP A 148 9.27 -12.74 -3.59
C ASP A 148 8.86 -11.53 -4.45
N ARG A 149 7.57 -11.16 -4.42
CA ARG A 149 7.06 -10.01 -5.16
C ARG A 149 7.59 -8.69 -4.60
N PRO A 150 7.89 -7.69 -5.46
CA PRO A 150 8.31 -6.37 -5.03
C PRO A 150 7.33 -5.76 -4.02
N ASN A 151 7.90 -5.27 -2.90
CA ASN A 151 7.18 -4.59 -1.84
C ASN A 151 7.91 -3.29 -1.48
N LEU A 152 7.44 -2.17 -2.01
CA LEU A 152 8.10 -0.88 -1.82
C LEU A 152 7.93 -0.33 -0.40
N TYR A 153 6.92 -0.74 0.35
CA TYR A 153 6.79 -0.39 1.76
C TYR A 153 7.95 -0.98 2.60
N ASP A 154 8.26 -2.26 2.40
CA ASP A 154 9.41 -2.92 3.05
C ASP A 154 10.74 -2.31 2.56
N TYR A 155 10.88 -2.04 1.24
CA TYR A 155 12.04 -1.39 0.68
C TYR A 155 12.25 0.02 1.26
N LYS A 156 11.23 0.88 1.20
CA LYS A 156 11.29 2.26 1.70
C LYS A 156 11.61 2.29 3.19
N TYR A 157 10.97 1.44 4.00
CA TYR A 157 11.27 1.32 5.42
C TYR A 157 12.73 0.99 5.67
N LYS A 158 13.27 -0.01 4.98
CA LYS A 158 14.68 -0.40 5.10
C LYS A 158 15.62 0.71 4.64
N ARG A 159 15.33 1.33 3.49
CA ARG A 159 16.18 2.40 2.93
C ARG A 159 16.17 3.65 3.79
N CYS A 160 15.01 4.06 4.30
CA CYS A 160 14.84 5.24 5.16
C CYS A 160 15.73 5.18 6.42
N PHE A 161 15.94 3.99 6.98
CA PHE A 161 16.71 3.80 8.22
C PHE A 161 18.04 3.08 8.02
N ALA A 162 18.55 2.95 6.81
CA ALA A 162 19.79 2.23 6.48
C ALA A 162 21.06 3.07 6.71
N TYR A 163 21.12 3.81 7.81
CA TYR A 163 22.24 4.69 8.12
C TYR A 163 23.08 4.17 9.28
N ARG A 164 24.40 4.33 9.17
CA ARG A 164 25.35 3.94 10.21
C ARG A 164 25.74 5.16 11.04
N ARG A 165 25.36 5.16 12.31
CA ARG A 165 25.74 6.21 13.27
C ARG A 165 27.25 6.36 13.43
N LEU A 166 27.69 7.56 13.78
CA LEU A 166 29.09 7.84 14.10
C LEU A 166 29.60 6.96 15.27
N THR A 167 30.88 6.64 15.22
CA THR A 167 31.57 6.06 16.37
C THR A 167 31.83 7.14 17.42
N ASP A 168 32.02 6.76 18.67
CA ASP A 168 32.27 7.72 19.76
C ASP A 168 33.50 8.62 19.49
N LYS A 169 34.50 8.10 18.78
CA LYS A 169 35.68 8.88 18.38
C LYS A 169 35.38 9.98 17.35
N LYS A 170 34.37 9.78 16.50
CA LYS A 170 33.96 10.74 15.46
C LYS A 170 32.83 11.67 15.93
N ALA A 171 32.13 11.32 17.00
CA ALA A 171 31.03 12.10 17.56
C ALA A 171 31.57 13.22 18.46
N THR A 172 32.03 14.30 17.84
CA THR A 172 32.67 15.44 18.56
C THR A 172 31.67 16.21 19.44
N ARG A 173 30.37 16.10 19.14
CA ARG A 173 29.29 16.80 19.85
C ARG A 173 28.39 15.89 20.68
N GLY A 174 28.81 14.63 20.89
CA GLY A 174 28.07 13.67 21.71
C GLY A 174 26.88 13.03 21.02
N GLU A 175 25.95 12.54 21.81
CA GLU A 175 24.79 11.78 21.34
C GLU A 175 23.52 12.65 21.28
N ILE A 176 22.70 12.42 20.24
CA ILE A 176 21.40 13.04 20.05
C ILE A 176 20.38 11.98 19.61
N GLY A 177 19.21 11.96 20.26
CA GLY A 177 18.14 11.02 19.95
C GLY A 177 17.11 11.59 18.99
N ILE A 178 16.64 10.76 18.06
CA ILE A 178 15.53 11.07 17.17
C ILE A 178 14.43 10.02 17.40
N PRO A 179 13.17 10.39 17.69
CA PRO A 179 12.07 9.45 17.72
C PRO A 179 11.72 8.99 16.30
N ARG A 180 11.50 7.70 16.10
CA ARG A 180 11.08 7.09 14.81
C ARG A 180 9.57 7.24 14.65
N VAL A 181 9.10 8.39 14.26
CA VAL A 181 7.67 8.72 14.28
C VAL A 181 7.27 9.63 13.13
N LEU A 182 6.00 9.59 12.76
CA LEU A 182 5.38 10.50 11.80
C LEU A 182 6.27 10.75 10.56
N ASN A 183 6.59 11.99 10.26
CA ASN A 183 7.41 12.34 9.08
C ASN A 183 8.87 11.87 9.15
N MET A 184 9.34 11.36 10.27
CA MET A 184 10.65 10.71 10.31
C MET A 184 10.72 9.46 9.41
N TYR A 185 9.60 8.90 9.02
CA TYR A 185 9.52 7.82 8.01
C TYR A 185 9.79 8.29 6.58
N GLU A 186 10.06 9.58 6.40
CA GLU A 186 10.52 10.17 5.14
C GLU A 186 11.71 11.11 5.36
N ASN A 187 11.64 12.01 6.35
CA ASN A 187 12.64 13.06 6.56
C ASN A 187 13.86 12.57 7.38
N TYR A 188 13.89 11.32 7.86
CA TYR A 188 15.02 10.81 8.62
C TYR A 188 16.35 10.84 7.86
N PRO A 189 16.44 10.52 6.55
CA PRO A 189 17.66 10.68 5.77
C PRO A 189 18.25 12.08 5.85
N PHE A 190 17.41 13.11 5.72
CA PHE A 190 17.79 14.51 5.87
C PHE A 190 18.35 14.81 7.27
N TRP A 191 17.56 14.52 8.31
CA TRP A 191 17.95 14.84 9.69
C TRP A 191 19.16 14.05 10.16
N PHE A 192 19.24 12.76 9.79
CA PHE A 192 20.41 11.95 10.11
C PHE A 192 21.68 12.53 9.51
N THR A 193 21.65 12.90 8.23
CA THR A 193 22.81 13.45 7.51
C THR A 193 23.21 14.80 8.07
N LEU A 194 22.24 15.68 8.33
CA LEU A 194 22.48 16.97 8.97
C LEU A 194 23.21 16.81 10.31
N LEU A 195 22.63 16.06 11.23
CA LEU A 195 23.15 15.91 12.59
C LEU A 195 24.51 15.17 12.62
N THR A 196 24.67 14.18 11.74
CA THR A 196 25.93 13.46 11.61
C THR A 196 27.04 14.36 11.03
N SER A 197 26.70 15.22 10.05
CA SER A 197 27.64 16.21 9.49
C SER A 197 28.05 17.25 10.53
N LEU A 198 27.13 17.61 11.44
CA LEU A 198 27.44 18.47 12.59
C LEU A 198 28.21 17.74 13.71
N GLY A 199 28.57 16.47 13.56
CA GLY A 199 29.36 15.72 14.51
C GLY A 199 28.58 15.08 15.66
N PHE A 200 27.26 14.91 15.56
CA PHE A 200 26.46 14.18 16.53
C PHE A 200 26.38 12.69 16.22
N LYS A 201 26.42 11.85 17.24
CA LYS A 201 26.08 10.42 17.16
C LYS A 201 24.56 10.28 17.28
N VAL A 202 23.90 10.04 16.17
CA VAL A 202 22.43 9.94 16.11
C VAL A 202 21.98 8.59 16.65
N MET A 203 21.10 8.61 17.67
CA MET A 203 20.37 7.45 18.15
C MET A 203 18.91 7.57 17.74
N ILE A 204 18.47 6.69 16.83
CA ILE A 204 17.05 6.57 16.52
C ILE A 204 16.38 5.61 17.49
N SER A 205 15.15 5.91 17.92
CA SER A 205 14.37 5.03 18.80
C SER A 205 14.10 3.67 18.15
N GLY A 206 13.74 2.66 18.95
CA GLY A 206 13.45 1.30 18.49
C GLY A 206 12.39 1.22 17.40
N ARG A 207 12.10 0.02 16.92
CA ARG A 207 10.96 -0.21 16.04
C ARG A 207 9.66 -0.07 16.83
N SER A 208 8.63 0.45 16.18
CA SER A 208 7.30 0.51 16.77
C SER A 208 6.80 -0.89 17.08
N SER A 209 6.13 -1.02 18.19
CA SER A 209 5.42 -2.23 18.63
C SER A 209 4.31 -1.84 19.59
N HIS A 210 3.36 -2.73 19.81
CA HIS A 210 2.28 -2.49 20.76
C HIS A 210 2.80 -2.28 22.19
N GLU A 211 3.84 -3.03 22.60
CA GLU A 211 4.48 -2.85 23.91
C GLU A 211 5.11 -1.45 24.05
N LEU A 212 5.72 -0.93 22.97
CA LEU A 212 6.26 0.42 22.96
C LEU A 212 5.12 1.45 23.07
N PHE A 213 4.01 1.26 22.37
CA PHE A 213 2.81 2.11 22.49
C PHE A 213 2.30 2.15 23.92
N GLU A 214 2.14 0.98 24.58
CA GLU A 214 1.65 0.87 25.95
C GLU A 214 2.50 1.67 26.95
N THR A 215 3.81 1.75 26.74
CA THR A 215 4.68 2.54 27.62
C THR A 215 4.35 4.04 27.59
N GLY A 216 3.74 4.53 26.52
CA GLY A 216 3.42 5.93 26.30
C GLY A 216 1.99 6.35 26.65
N ILE A 217 1.08 5.41 26.87
CA ILE A 217 -0.37 5.65 26.96
C ILE A 217 -0.74 6.75 27.96
N GLU A 218 -0.13 6.76 29.16
CA GLU A 218 -0.48 7.70 30.25
C GLU A 218 -0.23 9.18 29.88
N SER A 219 0.66 9.45 28.93
CA SER A 219 1.00 10.81 28.52
C SER A 219 0.20 11.29 27.29
N ILE A 220 -0.66 10.45 26.71
CA ILE A 220 -1.48 10.80 25.54
C ILE A 220 -2.58 11.78 25.97
N ALA A 221 -2.53 12.98 25.39
CA ALA A 221 -3.45 14.07 25.76
C ALA A 221 -4.88 13.90 25.23
N SER A 222 -5.07 13.11 24.17
CA SER A 222 -6.37 12.90 23.53
C SER A 222 -6.48 11.52 22.91
N GLU A 223 -7.54 10.80 23.23
CA GLU A 223 -7.85 9.49 22.64
C GLU A 223 -8.20 9.58 21.15
N ASN A 224 -8.69 10.72 20.69
CA ASN A 224 -9.11 10.93 19.31
C ASN A 224 -7.95 11.21 18.34
N ILE A 225 -6.72 11.34 18.83
CA ILE A 225 -5.57 11.50 17.96
C ILE A 225 -5.28 10.20 17.18
N CYS A 226 -4.76 10.31 15.95
CA CYS A 226 -4.44 9.16 15.14
C CYS A 226 -3.36 8.27 15.78
N TYR A 227 -3.44 6.96 15.55
CA TYR A 227 -2.52 5.98 16.13
C TYR A 227 -1.03 6.28 15.90
N PRO A 228 -0.58 6.70 14.70
CA PRO A 228 0.82 7.10 14.49
C PRO A 228 1.31 8.22 15.42
N ALA A 229 0.44 9.15 15.83
CA ALA A 229 0.79 10.17 16.79
C ALA A 229 0.83 9.63 18.23
N LYS A 230 -0.04 8.69 18.59
CA LYS A 230 0.00 8.02 19.90
C LYS A 230 1.33 7.28 20.12
N LEU A 231 1.88 6.66 19.07
CA LEU A 231 3.17 5.96 19.11
C LEU A 231 4.34 6.88 19.52
N VAL A 232 4.25 8.20 19.27
CA VAL A 232 5.32 9.16 19.59
C VAL A 232 5.70 9.12 21.07
N HIS A 233 4.71 9.01 21.94
CA HIS A 233 4.90 8.98 23.39
C HIS A 233 5.79 7.82 23.83
N GLY A 234 5.51 6.61 23.30
CA GLY A 234 6.33 5.43 23.56
C GLY A 234 7.76 5.56 23.03
N HIS A 235 7.93 6.16 21.85
CA HIS A 235 9.25 6.38 21.26
C HIS A 235 10.11 7.37 22.08
N ILE A 236 9.51 8.41 22.62
CA ILE A 236 10.20 9.35 23.51
C ILE A 236 10.58 8.65 24.82
N LYS A 237 9.66 7.90 25.45
CA LYS A 237 9.98 7.12 26.66
C LYS A 237 11.10 6.09 26.41
N TRP A 238 11.11 5.48 25.24
CA TRP A 238 12.19 4.57 24.85
C TRP A 238 13.57 5.27 24.82
N LEU A 239 13.66 6.48 24.22
CA LEU A 239 14.89 7.26 24.18
C LEU A 239 15.36 7.65 25.59
N LEU A 240 14.46 8.13 26.42
CA LEU A 240 14.74 8.45 27.83
C LEU A 240 15.22 7.22 28.60
N GLY A 241 14.56 6.08 28.41
CA GLY A 241 14.95 4.79 29.01
C GLY A 241 16.32 4.28 28.55
N LYS A 242 16.83 4.74 27.39
CA LYS A 242 18.20 4.49 26.93
C LYS A 242 19.22 5.49 27.48
N GLY A 243 18.79 6.45 28.28
CA GLY A 243 19.64 7.47 28.88
C GLY A 243 20.03 8.61 27.95
N VAL A 244 19.33 8.75 26.81
CA VAL A 244 19.56 9.85 25.85
C VAL A 244 19.18 11.17 26.50
N LYS A 245 20.11 12.13 26.54
CA LYS A 245 19.93 13.43 27.18
C LYS A 245 19.51 14.54 26.21
N ASN A 246 19.95 14.48 24.96
CA ASN A 246 19.56 15.42 23.92
C ASN A 246 18.58 14.72 22.97
N ILE A 247 17.35 15.18 22.93
CA ILE A 247 16.30 14.61 22.06
C ILE A 247 15.90 15.68 21.05
N PHE A 248 16.00 15.37 19.76
CA PHE A 248 15.64 16.25 18.67
C PHE A 248 14.39 15.70 17.97
N TYR A 249 13.31 16.44 18.07
CA TYR A 249 12.05 16.15 17.41
C TYR A 249 11.47 17.44 16.81
N PRO A 250 11.86 17.82 15.57
CA PRO A 250 11.50 19.09 14.98
C PRO A 250 10.03 19.17 14.59
N CYS A 251 9.47 20.35 14.70
CA CYS A 251 8.21 20.75 14.13
C CYS A 251 8.42 21.12 12.65
N VAL A 252 7.98 20.27 11.73
CA VAL A 252 8.06 20.56 10.30
C VAL A 252 6.69 21.02 9.80
N SER A 253 6.53 22.33 9.66
CA SER A 253 5.27 22.93 9.21
C SER A 253 5.12 22.92 7.70
N TYR A 254 6.23 22.97 6.96
CA TYR A 254 6.28 23.13 5.52
C TYR A 254 7.28 22.14 4.92
N GLU A 255 6.83 21.37 3.94
CA GLU A 255 7.68 20.45 3.15
C GLU A 255 8.17 21.12 1.88
N GLU A 256 9.15 20.51 1.20
CA GLU A 256 9.45 20.85 -0.17
C GLU A 256 8.24 20.60 -1.08
N ASN A 257 8.23 21.22 -2.27
CA ASN A 257 7.19 20.97 -3.26
C ASN A 257 7.33 19.54 -3.80
N LEU A 258 6.44 18.65 -3.35
CA LEU A 258 6.42 17.25 -3.77
C LEU A 258 5.71 17.06 -5.11
N VAL A 259 4.82 17.97 -5.48
CA VAL A 259 4.02 17.89 -6.70
C VAL A 259 3.89 19.28 -7.31
N PRO A 260 4.39 19.51 -8.53
CA PRO A 260 4.27 20.80 -9.21
C PRO A 260 2.82 21.28 -9.35
N ASN A 261 2.62 22.58 -9.48
CA ASN A 261 1.31 23.24 -9.63
C ASN A 261 0.35 23.08 -8.42
N THR A 262 0.91 22.92 -7.23
CA THR A 262 0.18 23.06 -5.97
C THR A 262 0.57 24.38 -5.29
N ASP A 263 -0.28 24.93 -4.41
CA ASP A 263 -0.01 26.22 -3.76
C ASP A 263 0.98 26.08 -2.60
N ASN A 264 0.45 25.66 -1.45
CA ASN A 264 1.23 25.48 -0.24
C ASN A 264 1.64 24.01 -0.07
N HIS A 265 2.61 23.78 0.84
CA HIS A 265 3.12 22.44 1.12
C HIS A 265 3.08 22.18 2.62
N TYR A 266 1.93 22.49 3.24
CA TYR A 266 1.75 22.27 4.68
C TYR A 266 1.74 20.79 5.04
N ASN A 267 2.35 20.50 6.18
CA ASN A 267 2.08 19.26 6.89
C ASN A 267 0.73 19.30 7.60
N CYS A 268 0.17 18.14 7.92
CA CYS A 268 -1.00 18.11 8.76
C CYS A 268 -0.70 18.74 10.13
N PRO A 269 -1.70 19.35 10.81
CA PRO A 269 -1.47 20.03 12.10
C PRO A 269 -0.84 19.15 13.16
N VAL A 270 -1.13 17.83 13.14
CA VAL A 270 -0.52 16.86 14.06
C VAL A 270 0.98 16.75 13.79
N VAL A 271 1.40 16.49 12.54
CA VAL A 271 2.82 16.37 12.19
C VAL A 271 3.56 17.66 12.51
N ALA A 272 2.97 18.82 12.16
CA ALA A 272 3.59 20.12 12.34
C ALA A 272 3.79 20.52 13.80
N ASN A 273 2.89 20.12 14.72
CA ASN A 273 2.85 20.67 16.08
C ASN A 273 2.94 19.61 17.19
N TYR A 274 2.93 18.33 16.86
CA TYR A 274 2.94 17.28 17.90
C TYR A 274 4.19 17.27 18.77
N PRO A 275 5.38 17.70 18.28
CA PRO A 275 6.54 17.86 19.15
C PRO A 275 6.29 18.81 20.32
N VAL A 276 5.52 19.91 20.12
CA VAL A 276 5.12 20.83 21.18
C VAL A 276 4.17 20.15 22.17
N VAL A 277 3.20 19.38 21.67
CA VAL A 277 2.26 18.61 22.51
C VAL A 277 3.01 17.61 23.39
N ILE A 278 4.00 16.92 22.86
CA ILE A 278 4.88 16.01 23.62
C ILE A 278 5.59 16.75 24.73
N GLY A 279 6.23 17.89 24.45
CA GLY A 279 6.93 18.70 25.46
C GLY A 279 6.01 19.20 26.59
N ALA A 280 4.73 19.47 26.25
CA ALA A 280 3.74 19.90 27.23
C ALA A 280 3.20 18.76 28.12
N ASN A 281 3.08 17.53 27.57
CA ASN A 281 2.41 16.42 28.24
C ASN A 281 3.35 15.36 28.85
N MET A 282 4.66 15.46 28.60
CA MET A 282 5.66 14.54 29.16
C MET A 282 6.57 15.29 30.15
N PRO A 283 6.29 15.23 31.46
CA PRO A 283 7.07 15.95 32.47
C PRO A 283 8.55 15.53 32.53
N GLU A 284 8.85 14.28 32.15
CA GLU A 284 10.22 13.74 32.12
C GLU A 284 11.13 14.55 31.19
N LEU A 285 10.59 15.19 30.15
CA LEU A 285 11.35 16.04 29.24
C LEU A 285 11.79 17.38 29.82
N ARG A 286 11.26 17.73 31.01
CA ARG A 286 11.60 18.96 31.77
C ARG A 286 12.52 18.69 32.95
N GLU A 287 12.95 17.43 33.12
CA GLU A 287 13.91 17.09 34.18
C GLU A 287 15.30 17.68 33.90
N ASP A 288 16.04 17.94 34.97
CA ASP A 288 17.39 18.46 34.88
C ASP A 288 18.31 17.52 34.06
N GLY A 289 19.03 18.11 33.14
CA GLY A 289 19.95 17.39 32.25
C GLY A 289 19.32 16.78 31.01
N ILE A 290 18.01 16.92 30.81
CA ILE A 290 17.35 16.58 29.56
C ILE A 290 17.21 17.82 28.67
N ARG A 291 17.63 17.74 27.42
CA ARG A 291 17.42 18.79 26.42
C ARG A 291 16.48 18.24 25.36
N TYR A 292 15.22 18.67 25.41
CA TYR A 292 14.23 18.38 24.41
C TYR A 292 14.13 19.54 23.42
N MET A 293 14.49 19.25 22.16
CA MET A 293 14.57 20.25 21.09
C MET A 293 13.44 19.98 20.08
N HIS A 294 12.55 20.97 19.92
CA HIS A 294 11.39 20.87 19.04
C HIS A 294 11.17 22.16 18.22
N PRO A 295 12.25 22.63 17.56
CA PRO A 295 12.18 23.87 16.78
C PRO A 295 11.31 23.71 15.54
N TYR A 296 10.77 24.84 15.08
CA TYR A 296 10.03 24.92 13.82
C TYR A 296 10.98 25.06 12.64
N PHE A 297 10.77 24.22 11.62
CA PHE A 297 11.50 24.23 10.36
C PHE A 297 10.55 24.31 9.15
N ASN A 298 11.04 24.98 8.11
CA ASN A 298 10.48 24.99 6.78
C ASN A 298 11.48 24.35 5.82
N LEU A 299 11.19 23.15 5.34
CA LEU A 299 12.09 22.42 4.45
C LEU A 299 12.14 23.02 3.03
N ALA A 300 11.16 23.84 2.64
CA ALA A 300 11.16 24.50 1.35
C ALA A 300 12.08 25.74 1.27
N ASN A 301 12.62 26.21 2.41
CA ASN A 301 13.47 27.41 2.44
C ASN A 301 14.88 27.06 2.95
N HIS A 302 15.79 26.82 2.02
CA HIS A 302 17.15 26.36 2.31
C HIS A 302 18.01 27.42 3.02
N GLU A 303 17.82 28.72 2.73
CA GLU A 303 18.56 29.80 3.41
C GLU A 303 18.12 29.93 4.86
N LEU A 304 16.82 29.97 5.09
CA LEU A 304 16.28 30.01 6.45
C LEU A 304 16.66 28.77 7.24
N MET A 305 16.83 27.61 6.59
CA MET A 305 17.28 26.38 7.25
C MET A 305 18.64 26.56 7.89
N VAL A 306 19.61 27.18 7.19
CA VAL A 306 20.95 27.44 7.73
C VAL A 306 20.87 28.34 8.97
N ASP A 307 20.12 29.45 8.89
CA ASP A 307 19.96 30.38 10.01
C ASP A 307 19.36 29.67 11.24
N ARG A 308 18.31 28.87 11.03
CA ARG A 308 17.67 28.11 12.10
C ARG A 308 18.59 27.05 12.71
N ILE A 309 19.43 26.37 11.91
CA ILE A 309 20.41 25.42 12.45
C ILE A 309 21.46 26.11 13.31
N VAL A 310 21.97 27.27 12.89
CA VAL A 310 22.92 28.05 13.69
C VAL A 310 22.30 28.48 15.03
N GLU A 311 21.07 28.96 15.00
CA GLU A 311 20.33 29.39 16.20
C GLU A 311 20.07 28.23 17.15
N GLU A 312 19.47 27.15 16.67
CA GLU A 312 19.02 26.01 17.47
C GLU A 312 20.17 25.17 18.04
N PHE A 313 21.32 25.17 17.34
CA PHE A 313 22.51 24.42 17.77
C PHE A 313 23.63 25.34 18.30
N ALA A 314 23.31 26.60 18.69
CA ALA A 314 24.25 27.52 19.31
C ALA A 314 24.87 26.93 20.61
N TRP A 315 24.10 26.15 21.36
CA TRP A 315 24.58 25.46 22.57
C TRP A 315 25.69 24.43 22.30
N ALA A 316 25.77 23.92 21.05
CA ALA A 316 26.80 22.98 20.59
C ALA A 316 27.92 23.69 19.80
N ASN A 317 27.95 25.02 19.81
CA ASN A 317 28.91 25.85 19.09
C ASN A 317 28.99 25.51 17.58
N VAL A 318 27.85 25.35 16.93
CA VAL A 318 27.77 25.15 15.48
C VAL A 318 28.02 26.48 14.79
N SER A 319 29.05 26.56 13.93
CA SER A 319 29.32 27.71 13.10
C SER A 319 28.41 27.78 11.88
N ARG A 320 28.29 28.96 11.26
CA ARG A 320 27.52 29.11 10.02
C ARG A 320 28.08 28.24 8.88
N GLU A 321 29.40 28.18 8.72
CA GLU A 321 30.07 27.39 7.69
C GLU A 321 29.77 25.88 7.86
N GLU A 322 29.82 25.38 9.10
CA GLU A 322 29.42 24.00 9.41
C GLU A 322 27.94 23.76 9.10
N ALA A 323 27.06 24.69 9.45
CA ALA A 323 25.62 24.59 9.17
C ALA A 323 25.34 24.58 7.66
N GLU A 324 25.96 25.46 6.88
CA GLU A 324 25.83 25.49 5.41
C GLU A 324 26.27 24.16 4.78
N THR A 325 27.40 23.63 5.21
CA THR A 325 27.92 22.35 4.73
C THR A 325 26.98 21.20 5.10
N ALA A 326 26.48 21.15 6.33
CA ALA A 326 25.61 20.11 6.81
C ALA A 326 24.21 20.16 6.14
N VAL A 327 23.65 21.34 5.96
CA VAL A 327 22.36 21.56 5.28
C VAL A 327 22.45 21.12 3.82
N LYS A 328 23.50 21.54 3.11
CA LYS A 328 23.73 21.12 1.71
C LYS A 328 23.83 19.58 1.60
N ALA A 329 24.58 18.94 2.49
CA ALA A 329 24.69 17.48 2.52
C ALA A 329 23.35 16.79 2.82
N ALA A 330 22.55 17.36 3.72
CA ALA A 330 21.25 16.83 4.09
C ALA A 330 20.23 16.87 2.94
N TYR A 331 20.13 17.98 2.21
CA TYR A 331 19.27 18.07 1.02
C TYR A 331 19.75 17.15 -0.10
N ALA A 332 21.06 17.00 -0.28
CA ALA A 332 21.60 16.06 -1.25
C ALA A 332 21.19 14.61 -0.93
N GLU A 333 21.28 14.20 0.33
CA GLU A 333 20.88 12.85 0.75
C GLU A 333 19.36 12.63 0.68
N ASP A 334 18.55 13.63 1.01
CA ASP A 334 17.11 13.57 0.83
C ASP A 334 16.71 13.32 -0.62
N LYS A 335 17.35 14.04 -1.55
CA LYS A 335 17.16 13.85 -2.99
C LYS A 335 17.59 12.45 -3.45
N ILE A 336 18.72 11.93 -2.94
CA ILE A 336 19.18 10.57 -3.21
C ILE A 336 18.15 9.54 -2.70
N PHE A 337 17.64 9.72 -1.49
CA PHE A 337 16.64 8.83 -0.92
C PHE A 337 15.36 8.77 -1.77
N LYS A 338 14.82 9.93 -2.14
CA LYS A 338 13.62 10.05 -3.00
C LYS A 338 13.84 9.36 -4.35
N ASN A 339 15.01 9.54 -4.96
CA ASN A 339 15.37 8.88 -6.21
C ASN A 339 15.51 7.36 -6.07
N ASP A 340 16.10 6.87 -4.98
CA ASP A 340 16.19 5.43 -4.73
C ASP A 340 14.80 4.77 -4.66
N VAL A 341 13.82 5.47 -4.04
CA VAL A 341 12.43 4.99 -3.97
C VAL A 341 11.77 4.96 -5.34
N GLN A 342 11.97 5.99 -6.14
CA GLN A 342 11.41 6.07 -7.50
C GLN A 342 12.06 5.05 -8.44
N GLU A 343 13.39 4.86 -8.35
CA GLU A 343 14.09 3.82 -9.13
C GLU A 343 13.54 2.42 -8.80
N GLU A 344 13.26 2.16 -7.54
CA GLU A 344 12.64 0.89 -7.13
C GLU A 344 11.20 0.77 -7.64
N GLY A 345 10.46 1.88 -7.72
CA GLY A 345 9.15 1.95 -8.38
C GLY A 345 9.23 1.53 -9.85
N PHE A 346 10.20 2.03 -10.61
CA PHE A 346 10.43 1.60 -12.00
C PHE A 346 10.72 0.11 -12.11
N LYS A 347 11.55 -0.45 -11.23
CA LYS A 347 11.84 -1.89 -11.21
C LYS A 347 10.58 -2.70 -10.93
N ALA A 348 9.73 -2.22 -10.02
CA ALA A 348 8.46 -2.87 -9.70
C ALA A 348 7.49 -2.84 -10.89
N LEU A 349 7.38 -1.72 -11.62
CA LEU A 349 6.57 -1.64 -12.83
C LEU A 349 7.11 -2.54 -13.95
N ALA A 350 8.43 -2.61 -14.12
CA ALA A 350 9.07 -3.52 -15.06
C ALA A 350 8.79 -4.99 -14.71
N TYR A 351 8.91 -5.33 -13.43
CA TYR A 351 8.57 -6.66 -12.91
C TYR A 351 7.11 -7.04 -13.22
N MET A 352 6.16 -6.12 -13.03
CA MET A 352 4.74 -6.37 -13.34
C MET A 352 4.55 -6.73 -14.82
N LYS A 353 5.22 -6.01 -15.72
CA LYS A 353 5.15 -6.26 -17.16
C LYS A 353 5.77 -7.61 -17.54
N GLU A 354 6.96 -7.92 -17.01
CA GLU A 354 7.69 -9.15 -17.27
C GLU A 354 6.92 -10.40 -16.79
N HIS A 355 6.32 -10.32 -15.60
CA HIS A 355 5.63 -11.45 -14.98
C HIS A 355 4.11 -11.44 -15.21
N ASN A 356 3.61 -10.57 -16.08
CA ASN A 356 2.19 -10.38 -16.35
C ASN A 356 1.32 -10.36 -15.07
N CYS A 357 1.77 -9.64 -14.05
CA CYS A 357 1.07 -9.53 -12.78
C CYS A 357 0.61 -8.10 -12.51
N ARG A 358 -0.37 -7.96 -11.64
CA ARG A 358 -0.94 -6.67 -11.26
C ARG A 358 -0.19 -6.05 -10.10
N GLY A 359 -0.34 -4.73 -9.95
CA GLY A 359 0.20 -3.99 -8.82
C GLY A 359 -0.86 -3.18 -8.07
N ILE A 360 -0.59 -2.97 -6.80
CA ILE A 360 -1.34 -2.07 -5.94
C ILE A 360 -0.45 -0.89 -5.58
N VAL A 361 -0.91 0.31 -5.87
CA VAL A 361 -0.37 1.51 -5.24
C VAL A 361 -1.03 1.63 -3.87
N LEU A 362 -0.28 1.24 -2.85
CA LEU A 362 -0.69 1.40 -1.47
C LEU A 362 -0.37 2.84 -1.06
N ALA A 363 -1.39 3.67 -1.04
CA ALA A 363 -1.25 5.11 -0.87
C ALA A 363 -1.58 5.53 0.55
N GLY A 364 -0.85 6.50 1.08
CA GLY A 364 -1.06 6.94 2.45
C GLY A 364 -0.19 8.12 2.86
N ARG A 365 0.33 8.05 4.07
CA ARG A 365 1.24 9.03 4.66
C ARG A 365 2.62 8.37 4.86
N PRO A 366 3.71 9.14 5.01
CA PRO A 366 5.04 8.58 5.22
C PRO A 366 5.10 7.50 6.31
N TYR A 367 4.43 7.71 7.42
CA TYR A 367 4.40 6.81 8.56
C TYR A 367 3.60 5.51 8.35
N HIS A 368 2.85 5.39 7.25
CA HIS A 368 2.15 4.13 6.94
C HIS A 368 3.10 3.01 6.49
N ILE A 369 4.37 3.31 6.20
CA ILE A 369 5.38 2.28 5.97
C ILE A 369 5.81 1.56 7.25
N ASP A 370 5.46 2.08 8.44
CA ASP A 370 5.71 1.40 9.70
C ASP A 370 4.92 0.09 9.79
N PRO A 371 5.58 -1.07 9.98
CA PRO A 371 4.89 -2.35 10.09
C PRO A 371 3.87 -2.43 11.24
N GLU A 372 4.05 -1.66 12.30
CA GLU A 372 3.06 -1.58 13.40
C GLU A 372 1.83 -0.81 12.96
N VAL A 373 1.99 0.25 12.18
CA VAL A 373 0.88 1.08 11.69
C VAL A 373 0.11 0.39 10.56
N ASN A 374 0.81 -0.25 9.61
CA ASN A 374 0.16 -0.90 8.46
C ASN A 374 -0.30 -2.34 8.73
N HIS A 375 0.03 -2.91 9.89
CA HIS A 375 -0.39 -4.23 10.36
C HIS A 375 -0.10 -5.41 9.40
N GLY A 376 0.81 -5.27 8.44
CA GLY A 376 1.15 -6.30 7.46
C GLY A 376 0.20 -6.33 6.25
N ILE A 377 -0.47 -5.23 5.95
CA ILE A 377 -1.26 -5.06 4.72
C ILE A 377 -0.40 -5.23 3.47
N PRO A 378 0.82 -4.64 3.35
CA PRO A 378 1.69 -4.84 2.19
C PRO A 378 2.01 -6.32 1.92
N GLU A 379 2.36 -7.07 2.97
CA GLU A 379 2.64 -8.50 2.88
C GLU A 379 1.40 -9.30 2.45
N THR A 380 0.22 -8.89 2.90
CA THR A 380 -1.05 -9.50 2.49
C THR A 380 -1.32 -9.29 1.00
N ILE A 381 -1.06 -8.09 0.46
CA ILE A 381 -1.18 -7.79 -0.97
C ILE A 381 -0.21 -8.65 -1.79
N CYS A 382 1.05 -8.75 -1.36
CA CYS A 382 2.04 -9.61 -2.01
C CYS A 382 1.63 -11.09 -1.99
N ALA A 383 1.06 -11.58 -0.87
CA ALA A 383 0.56 -12.94 -0.75
C ALA A 383 -0.65 -13.24 -1.66
N LEU A 384 -1.44 -12.21 -2.03
CA LEU A 384 -2.51 -12.31 -3.02
C LEU A 384 -2.01 -12.28 -4.47
N GLY A 385 -0.70 -12.24 -4.68
CA GLY A 385 -0.10 -12.30 -6.00
C GLY A 385 0.10 -10.94 -6.69
N MET A 386 0.01 -9.82 -5.95
CA MET A 386 0.16 -8.47 -6.51
C MET A 386 1.45 -7.80 -6.01
N VAL A 387 2.00 -6.89 -6.81
CA VAL A 387 3.14 -6.04 -6.45
C VAL A 387 2.64 -4.87 -5.59
N VAL A 388 3.43 -4.42 -4.62
CA VAL A 388 3.13 -3.24 -3.81
C VAL A 388 4.04 -2.09 -4.19
N LEU A 389 3.45 -0.98 -4.64
CA LEU A 389 4.10 0.30 -4.85
C LEU A 389 3.66 1.29 -3.78
N SER A 390 4.47 2.30 -3.51
CA SER A 390 4.08 3.45 -2.67
C SER A 390 3.70 4.65 -3.56
N GLU A 391 2.93 5.59 -3.01
CA GLU A 391 2.50 6.76 -3.75
C GLU A 391 3.66 7.63 -4.25
N ASP A 392 4.76 7.72 -3.49
CA ASP A 392 5.94 8.51 -3.83
C ASP A 392 6.88 7.82 -4.83
N SER A 393 6.69 6.53 -5.06
CA SER A 393 7.45 5.81 -6.09
C SER A 393 6.98 6.13 -7.52
N ILE A 394 5.78 6.71 -7.66
CA ILE A 394 5.13 6.93 -8.96
C ILE A 394 4.51 8.32 -9.14
N CYS A 395 4.32 9.12 -8.08
CA CYS A 395 3.55 10.37 -8.14
C CYS A 395 4.14 11.44 -9.07
N GLU A 396 5.43 11.38 -9.35
CA GLU A 396 6.12 12.28 -10.27
C GLU A 396 6.22 11.72 -11.70
N LEU A 397 5.71 10.49 -11.93
CA LEU A 397 5.79 9.85 -13.24
C LEU A 397 4.64 10.30 -14.15
N GLN A 398 4.92 10.31 -15.45
CA GLN A 398 3.87 10.47 -16.45
C GLN A 398 3.31 9.11 -16.85
N PRO A 399 1.98 8.97 -17.04
CA PRO A 399 1.40 7.76 -17.56
C PRO A 399 1.94 7.42 -18.93
N GLY A 400 2.38 6.17 -19.14
CA GLY A 400 2.85 5.67 -20.45
C GLY A 400 3.21 4.19 -20.39
N GLU A 401 3.12 3.53 -21.55
CA GLU A 401 3.37 2.08 -21.64
C GLU A 401 4.85 1.69 -21.52
N ASN A 402 5.77 2.61 -21.83
CA ASN A 402 7.22 2.38 -21.86
C ASN A 402 7.93 3.40 -20.98
N LEU A 403 7.86 3.18 -19.66
CA LEU A 403 8.54 4.01 -18.68
C LEU A 403 9.99 3.54 -18.52
N HIS A 404 10.94 4.40 -18.89
CA HIS A 404 12.36 4.21 -18.63
C HIS A 404 12.90 5.36 -17.78
N LEU A 405 13.81 5.06 -16.85
CA LEU A 405 14.44 6.08 -16.02
C LEU A 405 15.12 7.17 -16.87
N SER A 406 15.68 6.80 -18.03
CA SER A 406 16.27 7.72 -19.00
C SER A 406 15.31 8.81 -19.50
N ASP A 407 14.00 8.54 -19.50
CA ASP A 407 12.97 9.46 -20.01
C ASP A 407 12.74 10.66 -19.05
N TYR A 408 13.21 10.49 -17.80
CA TYR A 408 13.07 11.48 -16.72
C TYR A 408 14.39 12.14 -16.33
N LEU A 409 15.50 11.79 -16.98
CA LEU A 409 16.79 12.43 -16.80
C LEU A 409 16.95 13.56 -17.82
N SER A 410 17.52 14.69 -17.41
CA SER A 410 17.87 15.77 -18.33
C SER A 410 19.04 15.34 -19.23
N GLU A 411 19.12 15.87 -20.48
CA GLU A 411 20.27 15.63 -21.36
C GLU A 411 21.58 16.04 -20.67
N GLY A 412 22.52 15.10 -20.54
CA GLY A 412 23.81 15.31 -19.89
C GLY A 412 23.84 14.95 -18.40
N GLU A 413 22.75 14.48 -17.80
CA GLU A 413 22.76 13.94 -16.46
C GLU A 413 23.43 12.56 -16.41
N GLU A 414 24.37 12.41 -15.49
CA GLU A 414 24.98 11.10 -15.24
C GLU A 414 23.96 10.17 -14.56
N ASP A 415 24.05 8.88 -14.90
CA ASP A 415 23.27 7.82 -14.25
C ASP A 415 23.37 7.96 -12.72
N PRO A 416 22.24 8.21 -12.02
CA PRO A 416 22.23 8.42 -10.56
C PRO A 416 22.75 7.21 -9.76
N ARG A 417 22.91 6.06 -10.41
CA ARG A 417 23.51 4.86 -9.82
C ARG A 417 25.03 4.94 -9.68
N LYS A 418 25.67 5.84 -10.43
CA LYS A 418 27.14 6.05 -10.32
C LYS A 418 27.44 6.86 -9.06
N LYS A 419 28.32 6.32 -8.23
CA LYS A 419 28.84 7.02 -7.05
C LYS A 419 30.00 7.92 -7.49
N ASN A 420 30.02 9.16 -6.97
CA ASN A 420 31.19 10.02 -7.10
C ASN A 420 32.39 9.50 -6.29
N ALA A 421 33.55 10.11 -6.44
CA ALA A 421 34.80 9.72 -5.75
C ALA A 421 34.68 9.70 -4.22
N ASN A 422 33.69 10.38 -3.64
CA ASN A 422 33.41 10.43 -2.21
C ASN A 422 32.38 9.38 -1.77
N GLY A 423 31.92 8.49 -2.66
CA GLY A 423 30.94 7.45 -2.38
C GLY A 423 29.48 7.93 -2.35
N PHE A 424 29.23 9.19 -2.68
CA PHE A 424 27.87 9.75 -2.82
C PHE A 424 27.41 9.65 -4.27
N ARG A 425 26.11 9.42 -4.47
CA ARG A 425 25.50 9.45 -5.79
C ARG A 425 25.24 10.91 -6.19
N HIS A 426 25.55 11.27 -7.42
CA HIS A 426 25.14 12.55 -7.98
C HIS A 426 23.74 12.40 -8.56
N VAL A 427 22.87 13.30 -8.16
CA VAL A 427 21.49 13.34 -8.66
C VAL A 427 21.25 14.68 -9.31
N GLY A 428 21.05 14.66 -10.62
CA GLY A 428 20.70 15.85 -11.40
C GLY A 428 19.26 16.33 -11.15
N ASP A 429 18.89 17.45 -11.75
CA ASP A 429 17.51 17.94 -11.71
C ASP A 429 16.65 17.18 -12.72
N ARG A 430 15.57 16.57 -12.26
CA ARG A 430 14.65 15.85 -13.13
C ARG A 430 13.71 16.82 -13.86
N LYS A 431 13.52 16.60 -15.15
CA LYS A 431 12.40 17.20 -15.87
C LYS A 431 11.15 16.38 -15.61
N VAL A 432 10.33 16.79 -14.66
CA VAL A 432 9.02 16.20 -14.45
C VAL A 432 7.97 17.13 -15.06
N THR A 433 7.32 16.66 -16.12
CA THR A 433 6.17 17.38 -16.69
C THR A 433 4.91 16.75 -16.10
N VAL A 434 4.44 17.27 -14.98
CA VAL A 434 3.17 16.83 -14.41
C VAL A 434 2.03 17.45 -15.18
N SER A 435 1.17 16.63 -15.75
CA SER A 435 -0.08 17.11 -16.34
C SER A 435 -0.93 17.77 -15.24
N ARG A 436 -1.67 18.82 -15.61
CA ARG A 436 -2.56 19.52 -14.68
C ARG A 436 -3.58 18.52 -14.12
N MET A 437 -3.48 18.24 -12.82
CA MET A 437 -4.43 17.34 -12.15
C MET A 437 -5.83 17.96 -12.17
N PRO A 438 -6.88 17.15 -12.38
CA PRO A 438 -8.27 17.61 -12.37
C PRO A 438 -8.77 17.82 -10.93
N LEU A 439 -8.19 18.77 -10.20
CA LEU A 439 -8.60 19.12 -8.84
C LEU A 439 -9.67 20.22 -8.88
N ARG A 440 -10.67 20.13 -8.00
CA ARG A 440 -11.69 21.16 -7.84
C ARG A 440 -11.11 22.48 -7.31
N VAL A 441 -10.12 22.35 -6.42
CA VAL A 441 -9.39 23.48 -5.82
C VAL A 441 -7.90 23.15 -5.81
N THR A 442 -7.06 24.18 -5.86
CA THR A 442 -5.62 24.01 -5.70
C THR A 442 -5.33 23.51 -4.29
N ASN A 443 -4.59 22.40 -4.19
CA ASN A 443 -4.32 21.77 -2.94
C ASN A 443 -3.17 22.46 -2.19
N GLN A 444 -3.28 22.53 -0.86
CA GLN A 444 -2.33 23.20 0.02
C GLN A 444 -1.53 22.23 0.93
N TRP A 445 -1.76 20.94 0.82
CA TRP A 445 -1.19 19.93 1.69
C TRP A 445 -0.19 19.06 0.93
N ALA A 446 1.05 18.96 1.41
CA ALA A 446 2.13 18.26 0.74
C ALA A 446 1.75 16.80 0.37
N TYR A 447 1.39 16.02 1.34
CA TYR A 447 1.14 14.58 1.12
C TYR A 447 -0.21 14.26 0.48
N HIS A 448 -1.20 15.16 0.57
CA HIS A 448 -2.47 15.02 -0.16
C HIS A 448 -2.26 15.24 -1.65
N SER A 449 -1.46 16.24 -2.03
CA SER A 449 -1.07 16.46 -3.42
C SER A 449 -0.44 15.21 -4.02
N ARG A 450 0.43 14.54 -3.28
CA ARG A 450 1.08 13.30 -3.69
C ARG A 450 0.09 12.15 -3.88
N LEU A 451 -0.92 12.03 -2.98
CA LEU A 451 -2.00 11.05 -3.14
C LEU A 451 -2.81 11.27 -4.40
N TYR A 452 -3.15 12.53 -4.71
CA TYR A 452 -3.91 12.87 -5.91
C TYR A 452 -3.10 12.60 -7.19
N ALA A 453 -1.80 12.92 -7.18
CA ALA A 453 -0.91 12.61 -8.29
C ALA A 453 -0.80 11.10 -8.52
N ALA A 454 -0.68 10.32 -7.45
CA ALA A 454 -0.65 8.86 -7.53
C ALA A 454 -1.98 8.29 -8.05
N ALA A 455 -3.13 8.81 -7.60
CA ALA A 455 -4.44 8.40 -8.11
C ALA A 455 -4.59 8.70 -9.61
N HIS A 456 -4.15 9.88 -10.06
CA HIS A 456 -4.16 10.25 -11.47
C HIS A 456 -3.27 9.33 -12.32
N PHE A 457 -2.08 8.98 -11.81
CA PHE A 457 -1.20 8.03 -12.48
C PHE A 457 -1.86 6.66 -12.60
N VAL A 458 -2.40 6.11 -11.51
CA VAL A 458 -3.08 4.80 -11.48
C VAL A 458 -4.23 4.77 -12.48
N ALA A 459 -5.08 5.81 -12.49
CA ALA A 459 -6.21 5.92 -13.42
C ALA A 459 -5.81 5.87 -14.90
N SER A 460 -4.53 6.08 -15.21
CA SER A 460 -3.99 6.13 -16.57
C SER A 460 -3.04 4.97 -16.89
N TYR A 461 -2.65 4.16 -15.88
CA TYR A 461 -1.68 3.08 -16.06
C TYR A 461 -2.34 1.70 -15.96
N PRO A 462 -2.32 0.89 -17.05
CA PRO A 462 -2.93 -0.43 -17.05
C PRO A 462 -2.31 -1.38 -16.03
N GLY A 463 -3.13 -2.14 -15.33
CA GLY A 463 -2.67 -3.15 -14.38
C GLY A 463 -2.34 -2.65 -12.98
N LEU A 464 -2.53 -1.36 -12.70
CA LEU A 464 -2.46 -0.78 -11.36
C LEU A 464 -3.85 -0.52 -10.79
N GLU A 465 -3.98 -0.72 -9.49
CA GLU A 465 -5.14 -0.30 -8.71
C GLU A 465 -4.65 0.49 -7.49
N LEU A 466 -5.48 1.39 -6.95
CA LEU A 466 -5.14 2.18 -5.78
C LEU A 466 -5.89 1.66 -4.54
N VAL A 467 -5.11 1.43 -3.48
CA VAL A 467 -5.62 1.14 -2.15
C VAL A 467 -5.12 2.23 -1.21
N GLN A 468 -6.03 2.98 -0.61
CA GLN A 468 -5.66 4.04 0.33
C GLN A 468 -5.71 3.52 1.78
N LEU A 469 -4.63 3.77 2.52
CA LEU A 469 -4.60 3.63 3.98
C LEU A 469 -5.07 4.93 4.62
N ASN A 470 -6.00 4.82 5.54
CA ASN A 470 -6.59 5.94 6.26
C ASN A 470 -6.57 5.64 7.76
N SER A 471 -5.93 6.48 8.55
CA SER A 471 -5.95 6.35 10.01
C SER A 471 -7.29 6.84 10.58
N PHE A 472 -7.88 6.10 11.52
CA PHE A 472 -9.01 6.61 12.30
C PHE A 472 -8.62 7.92 13.00
N GLY A 473 -9.54 8.84 13.09
CA GLY A 473 -9.30 10.18 13.65
C GLY A 473 -8.58 11.16 12.72
N CYS A 474 -8.22 10.77 11.48
CA CYS A 474 -7.63 11.67 10.51
C CYS A 474 -8.69 12.54 9.83
N GLY A 475 -8.87 13.78 10.31
CA GLY A 475 -9.83 14.73 9.74
C GLY A 475 -9.49 15.17 8.31
N LEU A 476 -8.20 15.25 7.96
CA LEU A 476 -7.78 15.60 6.61
C LEU A 476 -8.10 14.50 5.59
N ASP A 477 -8.02 13.23 5.98
CA ASP A 477 -8.35 12.12 5.08
C ASP A 477 -9.84 12.04 4.76
N ALA A 478 -10.69 12.63 5.60
CA ALA A 478 -12.12 12.73 5.30
C ALA A 478 -12.41 13.52 4.00
N ILE A 479 -11.55 14.49 3.67
CA ILE A 479 -11.64 15.27 2.41
C ILE A 479 -10.86 14.57 1.29
N THR A 480 -9.69 14.03 1.61
CA THR A 480 -8.79 13.41 0.61
C THR A 480 -9.45 12.20 -0.05
N THR A 481 -10.19 11.39 0.71
CA THR A 481 -10.82 10.17 0.18
C THR A 481 -11.83 10.47 -0.91
N ASP A 482 -12.62 11.52 -0.77
CA ASP A 482 -13.63 11.89 -1.77
C ASP A 482 -12.97 12.34 -3.08
N GLN A 483 -11.93 13.16 -2.99
CA GLN A 483 -11.22 13.62 -4.19
C GLN A 483 -10.47 12.49 -4.91
N VAL A 484 -9.87 11.55 -4.16
CA VAL A 484 -9.24 10.36 -4.75
C VAL A 484 -10.29 9.48 -5.45
N ALA A 485 -11.45 9.29 -4.82
CA ALA A 485 -12.55 8.53 -5.41
C ALA A 485 -13.03 9.15 -6.72
N GLU A 486 -13.15 10.48 -6.79
CA GLU A 486 -13.54 11.19 -8.01
C GLU A 486 -12.51 11.01 -9.14
N ILE A 487 -11.21 11.16 -8.85
CA ILE A 487 -10.14 10.97 -9.84
C ILE A 487 -10.19 9.56 -10.44
N LEU A 488 -10.43 8.54 -9.61
CA LEU A 488 -10.50 7.14 -10.06
C LEU A 488 -11.81 6.85 -10.81
N ALA A 489 -12.94 7.41 -10.36
CA ALA A 489 -14.25 7.19 -10.98
C ALA A 489 -14.30 7.67 -12.44
N ASP A 490 -13.59 8.74 -12.80
CA ASP A 490 -13.48 9.25 -14.18
C ASP A 490 -12.96 8.20 -15.17
N LYS A 491 -12.24 7.17 -14.69
CA LYS A 491 -11.67 6.07 -15.49
C LYS A 491 -12.33 4.71 -15.21
N ALA A 492 -13.42 4.70 -14.43
CA ALA A 492 -14.10 3.49 -13.98
C ALA A 492 -13.20 2.53 -13.17
N ASP A 493 -12.22 3.07 -12.46
CA ASP A 493 -11.35 2.29 -11.58
C ASP A 493 -11.97 2.10 -10.20
N VAL A 494 -11.60 0.98 -9.55
CA VAL A 494 -12.16 0.61 -8.25
C VAL A 494 -11.37 1.28 -7.14
N TYR A 495 -12.00 2.18 -6.40
CA TYR A 495 -11.41 2.77 -5.20
C TYR A 495 -11.58 1.87 -3.98
N THR A 496 -10.49 1.56 -3.32
CA THR A 496 -10.49 0.75 -2.09
C THR A 496 -9.84 1.51 -0.94
N LEU A 497 -10.64 1.76 0.11
CA LEU A 497 -10.20 2.42 1.34
C LEU A 497 -10.04 1.40 2.46
N LEU A 498 -8.87 1.34 3.08
CA LEU A 498 -8.60 0.54 4.27
C LEU A 498 -8.37 1.46 5.47
N LYS A 499 -9.23 1.34 6.47
CA LYS A 499 -9.07 2.06 7.74
C LYS A 499 -8.16 1.28 8.66
N ILE A 500 -7.17 1.96 9.22
CA ILE A 500 -6.17 1.43 10.15
C ILE A 500 -6.27 2.16 11.49
N ASP A 501 -6.03 1.43 12.58
CA ASP A 501 -6.12 1.91 13.95
C ASP A 501 -5.13 1.15 14.85
N GLU A 502 -5.10 1.46 16.14
CA GLU A 502 -4.32 0.74 17.15
C GLU A 502 -4.71 -0.73 17.28
N VAL A 503 -5.95 -1.07 16.99
CA VAL A 503 -6.45 -2.45 16.98
C VAL A 503 -6.41 -3.01 15.57
N SER A 504 -5.48 -3.91 15.30
CA SER A 504 -5.36 -4.55 13.99
C SER A 504 -6.38 -5.67 13.83
N ASN A 505 -7.33 -5.51 12.91
CA ASN A 505 -8.14 -6.61 12.40
C ASN A 505 -7.90 -6.77 10.90
N LEU A 506 -6.90 -7.56 10.55
CA LEU A 506 -6.57 -7.84 9.14
C LEU A 506 -7.67 -8.61 8.40
N GLY A 507 -8.61 -9.23 9.08
CA GLY A 507 -9.71 -9.96 8.45
C GLY A 507 -10.51 -9.08 7.50
N ALA A 508 -10.93 -7.90 7.97
CA ALA A 508 -11.67 -6.95 7.14
C ALA A 508 -10.84 -6.43 5.95
N ALA A 509 -9.55 -6.15 6.16
CA ALA A 509 -8.63 -5.73 5.10
C ALA A 509 -8.44 -6.85 4.05
N LYS A 510 -8.26 -8.11 4.48
CA LYS A 510 -8.14 -9.26 3.58
C LYS A 510 -9.39 -9.46 2.73
N ILE A 511 -10.58 -9.36 3.33
CA ILE A 511 -11.84 -9.47 2.58
C ILE A 511 -11.91 -8.39 1.51
N ARG A 512 -11.64 -7.13 1.86
CA ARG A 512 -11.67 -6.01 0.90
C ARG A 512 -10.64 -6.19 -0.22
N LEU A 513 -9.42 -6.64 0.09
CA LEU A 513 -8.38 -6.89 -0.91
C LEU A 513 -8.72 -8.06 -1.84
N ARG A 514 -9.35 -9.13 -1.31
CA ARG A 514 -9.84 -10.24 -2.13
C ARG A 514 -11.00 -9.78 -3.02
N SER A 515 -11.94 -9.00 -2.50
CA SER A 515 -13.03 -8.43 -3.29
C SER A 515 -12.52 -7.49 -4.39
N LEU A 516 -11.51 -6.66 -4.09
CA LEU A 516 -10.87 -5.84 -5.10
C LEU A 516 -10.25 -6.71 -6.20
N LYS A 517 -9.49 -7.75 -5.83
CA LYS A 517 -8.88 -8.67 -6.78
C LYS A 517 -9.93 -9.30 -7.69
N ALA A 518 -11.00 -9.86 -7.12
CA ALA A 518 -12.08 -10.48 -7.88
C ALA A 518 -12.78 -9.48 -8.83
N ALA A 519 -13.11 -8.27 -8.35
CA ALA A 519 -13.74 -7.24 -9.17
C ALA A 519 -12.87 -6.80 -10.37
N VAL A 520 -11.55 -6.75 -10.14
CA VAL A 520 -10.59 -6.40 -11.20
C VAL A 520 -10.46 -7.54 -12.23
N GLU A 521 -10.39 -8.78 -11.78
CA GLU A 521 -10.35 -9.97 -12.66
C GLU A 521 -11.61 -10.06 -13.52
N GLU A 522 -12.79 -9.86 -12.94
CA GLU A 522 -14.07 -9.81 -13.64
C GLU A 522 -14.11 -8.66 -14.67
N ARG A 523 -13.68 -7.45 -14.28
CA ARG A 523 -13.60 -6.30 -15.19
C ARG A 523 -12.72 -6.60 -16.41
N GLU A 524 -11.60 -7.25 -16.23
CA GLU A 524 -10.69 -7.64 -17.33
C GLU A 524 -11.28 -8.73 -18.21
N ALA A 525 -11.93 -9.73 -17.63
CA ALA A 525 -12.64 -10.78 -18.38
C ALA A 525 -13.74 -10.15 -19.26
N ASN A 526 -14.53 -9.24 -18.71
CA ASN A 526 -15.56 -8.52 -19.45
C ASN A 526 -14.98 -7.68 -20.59
N LYS A 527 -13.86 -6.98 -20.38
CA LYS A 527 -13.17 -6.24 -21.43
C LYS A 527 -12.72 -7.16 -22.58
N ARG A 528 -12.14 -8.33 -22.26
CA ARG A 528 -11.71 -9.32 -23.25
C ARG A 528 -12.90 -9.85 -24.06
N ARG A 529 -14.01 -10.18 -23.40
CA ARG A 529 -15.24 -10.65 -24.04
C ARG A 529 -15.79 -9.61 -25.02
N LEU A 530 -15.91 -8.34 -24.60
CA LEU A 530 -16.38 -7.25 -25.45
C LEU A 530 -15.44 -7.01 -26.66
N ALA A 531 -14.13 -7.09 -26.46
CA ALA A 531 -13.15 -6.94 -27.53
C ALA A 531 -13.25 -8.10 -28.55
N ALA A 532 -13.44 -9.33 -28.09
CA ALA A 532 -13.64 -10.50 -28.96
C ALA A 532 -14.93 -10.38 -29.76
N GLN A 533 -16.03 -9.95 -29.14
CA GLN A 533 -17.31 -9.70 -29.84
C GLN A 533 -17.19 -8.60 -30.91
N ALA A 534 -16.50 -7.51 -30.60
CA ALA A 534 -16.27 -6.45 -31.60
C ALA A 534 -15.42 -6.92 -32.78
N GLN A 535 -14.41 -7.76 -32.54
CA GLN A 535 -13.60 -8.38 -33.62
C GLN A 535 -14.41 -9.34 -34.48
N SER A 536 -15.28 -10.17 -33.91
CA SER A 536 -16.14 -11.08 -34.62
C SER A 536 -17.15 -10.34 -35.52
N GLN A 537 -17.76 -9.27 -35.00
CA GLN A 537 -18.67 -8.42 -35.80
C GLN A 537 -17.95 -7.71 -36.94
N SER A 538 -16.74 -7.23 -36.74
CA SER A 538 -15.94 -6.62 -37.80
C SER A 538 -15.56 -7.63 -38.91
N ARG A 539 -15.28 -8.89 -38.54
CA ARG A 539 -15.01 -9.96 -39.50
C ARG A 539 -16.25 -10.36 -40.33
N GLN A 540 -17.44 -10.34 -39.73
CA GLN A 540 -18.70 -10.62 -40.43
C GLN A 540 -19.08 -9.51 -41.43
N GLN A 541 -18.72 -8.26 -41.18
CA GLN A 541 -18.97 -7.15 -42.10
C GLN A 541 -18.02 -7.10 -43.30
N VAL A 542 -16.89 -7.80 -43.26
CA VAL A 542 -15.88 -7.85 -44.34
C VAL A 542 -16.10 -8.99 -45.32
N LEU A 543 -17.05 -9.90 -45.09
CA LEU A 543 -17.40 -10.93 -46.05
C LEU A 543 -18.19 -10.30 -47.22
N PRO A 544 -17.69 -10.30 -48.47
CA PRO A 544 -18.41 -9.74 -49.61
C PRO A 544 -19.70 -10.51 -49.83
N ASN A 545 -20.79 -9.78 -49.98
CA ASN A 545 -22.11 -10.29 -50.30
C ASN A 545 -22.02 -11.13 -51.59
N LYS A 546 -22.19 -12.45 -51.50
CA LYS A 546 -22.11 -13.38 -52.62
C LYS A 546 -23.24 -13.20 -53.65
N GLN A 547 -23.95 -12.09 -53.68
CA GLN A 547 -25.09 -11.84 -54.59
C GLN A 547 -24.75 -11.00 -55.81
N ASP A 548 -23.54 -10.51 -56.00
CA ASP A 548 -23.12 -9.82 -57.22
C ASP A 548 -22.23 -10.70 -58.10
N GLN A 549 -22.77 -11.83 -58.57
CA GLN A 549 -22.25 -12.44 -59.78
C GLN A 549 -23.02 -11.85 -60.96
N PRO A 550 -22.37 -11.29 -61.96
CA PRO A 550 -23.04 -10.85 -63.19
C PRO A 550 -23.65 -12.06 -63.90
N VAL A 551 -24.94 -12.00 -64.08
CA VAL A 551 -25.68 -12.97 -64.97
C VAL A 551 -25.09 -12.84 -66.39
N GLY A 552 -24.37 -13.85 -66.82
CA GLY A 552 -23.88 -13.93 -68.16
C GLY A 552 -25.05 -13.95 -69.17
N PRO A 553 -24.87 -13.47 -70.42
CA PRO A 553 -25.97 -13.36 -71.38
C PRO A 553 -26.53 -14.73 -71.74
N SER A 554 -27.88 -14.83 -71.74
CA SER A 554 -28.69 -15.96 -72.18
C SER A 554 -28.40 -16.27 -73.64
N ALA A 555 -28.06 -17.56 -73.95
CA ALA A 555 -27.98 -18.11 -75.29
C ALA A 555 -29.39 -18.24 -75.86
N ALA A 556 -29.83 -17.17 -76.52
CA ALA A 556 -31.00 -17.22 -77.43
C ALA A 556 -30.77 -16.13 -78.48
N GLU A 557 -29.93 -16.45 -79.45
CA GLU A 557 -29.90 -15.90 -80.80
C GLU A 557 -28.66 -16.51 -81.52
N LEU A 558 -28.88 -17.64 -82.11
CA LEU A 558 -28.31 -18.14 -83.36
C LEU A 558 -29.15 -19.34 -83.83
#